data_db015bb8ed175dc50349041139e09b07
#
_entry.id   db015bb8ed175dc50349041139e09b07
#
_cell.length_a   1.000
_cell.length_b   1.000
_cell.length_c   1.000
_cell.angle_alpha   90.00
_cell.angle_beta   90.00
_cell.angle_gamma   90.00
#
_symmetry.space_group_name_H-M   'P 1'
#
loop_
_entity.id
_entity.type
_entity.pdbx_description
1 polymer ?
#
loop_
_entity_poly.entity_id
_entity_poly.type
_entity_poly.pdbx_seq_one_letter_code
_entity_poly.pdbx_strand_id
1 'polypeptide(L)'
;MTDVDWDSLREVAKGAMRLAYAPYSQFPVGVAAIVDDGRVVSGCNVENASYGIGLCAECSLVSNLTMTGGGKLVAFTCVDGNGEVLMPCGRCRQLLYEHSAQGMLLETVSGVKTIDEVLPDAFGPRQLEEFHNG
;
A
#
# COMPACT_ATOMS: atom_id res chain seq x y z
N MET A 1 8.89 -13.75 -9.09
CA MET A 1 7.78 -14.15 -8.24
C MET A 1 6.63 -14.64 -9.10
N THR A 2 6.27 -15.89 -8.94
CA THR A 2 5.26 -16.48 -9.78
C THR A 2 3.88 -16.50 -9.13
N ASP A 3 3.83 -16.82 -7.84
CA ASP A 3 2.55 -16.96 -7.16
C ASP A 3 2.52 -16.20 -5.85
N VAL A 4 1.47 -15.42 -5.68
CA VAL A 4 1.22 -14.70 -4.43
C VAL A 4 0.10 -15.42 -3.70
N ASP A 5 0.33 -15.74 -2.43
CA ASP A 5 -0.72 -16.27 -1.57
C ASP A 5 -1.56 -15.09 -1.05
N TRP A 6 -2.54 -14.70 -1.87
CA TRP A 6 -3.39 -13.55 -1.56
C TRP A 6 -4.21 -13.76 -0.30
N ASP A 7 -4.63 -15.00 -0.02
CA ASP A 7 -5.41 -15.29 1.19
C ASP A 7 -4.57 -15.01 2.43
N SER A 8 -3.33 -15.47 2.46
CA SER A 8 -2.42 -15.20 3.58
C SER A 8 -2.12 -13.72 3.71
N LEU A 9 -1.89 -13.02 2.61
CA LEU A 9 -1.59 -11.60 2.64
C LEU A 9 -2.79 -10.79 3.15
N ARG A 10 -4.01 -11.16 2.73
CA ARG A 10 -5.23 -10.53 3.25
C ARG A 10 -5.40 -10.73 4.76
N GLU A 11 -5.02 -11.91 5.27
CA GLU A 11 -5.10 -12.16 6.72
C GLU A 11 -4.18 -11.21 7.49
N VAL A 12 -2.99 -10.92 6.97
CA VAL A 12 -2.08 -9.95 7.58
C VAL A 12 -2.72 -8.55 7.54
N ALA A 13 -3.31 -8.17 6.40
CA ALA A 13 -4.00 -6.88 6.27
C ALA A 13 -5.17 -6.76 7.24
N LYS A 14 -5.96 -7.82 7.43
CA LYS A 14 -7.06 -7.85 8.39
C LYS A 14 -6.56 -7.67 9.82
N GLY A 15 -5.45 -8.30 10.16
CA GLY A 15 -4.82 -8.13 11.48
C GLY A 15 -4.42 -6.68 11.73
N ALA A 16 -3.83 -6.04 10.74
CA ALA A 16 -3.46 -4.62 10.81
C ALA A 16 -4.71 -3.74 10.92
N MET A 17 -5.75 -4.03 10.14
CA MET A 17 -7.01 -3.28 10.16
C MET A 17 -7.62 -3.22 11.56
N ARG A 18 -7.54 -4.32 12.32
CA ARG A 18 -8.08 -4.37 13.68
C ARG A 18 -7.35 -3.45 14.65
N LEU A 19 -6.16 -3.00 14.31
CA LEU A 19 -5.35 -2.09 15.13
C LEU A 19 -5.55 -0.62 14.73
N ALA A 20 -6.34 -0.34 13.70
CA ALA A 20 -6.54 1.00 13.18
C ALA A 20 -7.12 1.94 14.24
N TYR A 21 -6.67 3.19 14.18
CA TYR A 21 -7.22 4.26 15.02
C TYR A 21 -8.12 5.12 14.16
N ALA A 22 -9.42 4.82 14.15
CA ALA A 22 -10.39 5.48 13.27
C ALA A 22 -11.63 5.95 14.03
N PRO A 23 -11.47 6.79 15.09
CA PRO A 23 -12.60 7.17 15.95
C PRO A 23 -13.57 8.16 15.27
N TYR A 24 -13.13 8.86 14.24
CA TYR A 24 -13.93 9.90 13.58
C TYR A 24 -14.74 9.33 12.44
N SER A 25 -14.10 8.63 11.51
CA SER A 25 -14.78 8.04 10.37
C SER A 25 -15.44 6.71 10.69
N GLN A 26 -14.94 5.99 11.67
CA GLN A 26 -15.31 4.61 11.97
C GLN A 26 -15.09 3.69 10.75
N PHE A 27 -14.08 4.03 9.94
CA PHE A 27 -13.73 3.30 8.72
C PHE A 27 -12.29 2.79 8.85
N PRO A 28 -12.09 1.64 9.53
CA PRO A 28 -10.76 1.07 9.68
C PRO A 28 -10.28 0.45 8.37
N VAL A 29 -9.00 0.63 8.08
CA VAL A 29 -8.35 0.10 6.88
C VAL A 29 -7.05 -0.60 7.30
N GLY A 30 -6.79 -1.74 6.70
CA GLY A 30 -5.53 -2.45 6.86
C GLY A 30 -4.92 -2.77 5.51
N VAL A 31 -3.60 -2.76 5.47
CA VAL A 31 -2.84 -3.09 4.26
C VAL A 31 -1.72 -4.04 4.59
N ALA A 32 -1.32 -4.82 3.60
CA ALA A 32 -0.17 -5.71 3.71
C ALA A 32 0.50 -5.82 2.35
N ALA A 33 1.81 -6.00 2.36
CA ALA A 33 2.59 -6.12 1.13
C ALA A 33 3.76 -7.07 1.32
N ILE A 34 4.20 -7.65 0.21
CA ILE A 34 5.39 -8.48 0.16
C ILE A 34 6.51 -7.64 -0.43
N VAL A 35 7.65 -7.64 0.22
CA VAL A 35 8.85 -6.95 -0.20
C VAL A 35 9.66 -7.87 -1.11
N ASP A 36 10.54 -7.32 -1.93
CA ASP A 36 11.32 -8.09 -2.90
C ASP A 36 12.31 -9.09 -2.26
N ASP A 37 12.57 -8.99 -0.97
CA ASP A 37 13.36 -9.97 -0.22
C ASP A 37 12.49 -11.03 0.50
N GLY A 38 11.17 -10.99 0.31
CA GLY A 38 10.23 -11.93 0.91
C GLY A 38 9.60 -11.48 2.21
N ARG A 39 10.08 -10.39 2.83
CA ARG A 39 9.44 -9.87 4.05
C ARG A 39 8.02 -9.44 3.76
N VAL A 40 7.17 -9.54 4.78
CA VAL A 40 5.82 -8.99 4.75
C VAL A 40 5.79 -7.76 5.65
N VAL A 41 5.27 -6.66 5.12
CA VAL A 41 5.06 -5.42 5.88
C VAL A 41 3.58 -5.09 5.87
N SER A 42 3.13 -4.35 6.89
CA SER A 42 1.71 -4.06 7.05
C SER A 42 1.52 -2.65 7.61
N GLY A 43 0.28 -2.20 7.60
CA GLY A 43 -0.08 -0.90 8.14
C GLY A 43 -1.57 -0.77 8.36
N CYS A 44 -1.95 0.22 9.14
CA CYS A 44 -3.35 0.58 9.38
C CYS A 44 -3.48 2.10 9.36
N ASN A 45 -4.71 2.60 9.16
CA ASN A 45 -4.94 4.04 9.19
C ASN A 45 -4.95 4.55 10.63
N VAL A 46 -4.47 5.79 10.79
CA VAL A 46 -4.40 6.48 12.07
C VAL A 46 -4.95 7.88 11.86
N GLU A 47 -6.14 8.12 12.35
CA GLU A 47 -6.83 9.39 12.18
C GLU A 47 -6.36 10.43 13.18
N ASN A 48 -6.74 11.66 12.94
CA ASN A 48 -6.44 12.77 13.82
C ASN A 48 -7.62 13.74 13.78
N ALA A 49 -7.89 14.39 14.92
CA ALA A 49 -8.95 15.42 14.97
C ALA A 49 -8.66 16.53 13.96
N SER A 50 -7.39 16.80 13.67
CA SER A 50 -7.00 17.64 12.54
C SER A 50 -6.93 16.76 11.30
N TYR A 51 -7.97 16.73 10.51
CA TYR A 51 -8.12 15.79 9.40
C TYR A 51 -6.98 15.82 8.41
N GLY A 52 -6.35 16.98 8.22
CA GLY A 52 -5.27 17.13 7.25
C GLY A 52 -4.00 16.36 7.60
N ILE A 53 -3.83 15.92 8.85
CA ILE A 53 -2.65 15.16 9.25
C ILE A 53 -2.96 13.69 9.58
N GLY A 54 -4.15 13.23 9.21
CA GLY A 54 -4.48 11.82 9.29
C GLY A 54 -3.57 10.99 8.39
N LEU A 55 -3.26 9.77 8.81
CA LEU A 55 -2.38 8.87 8.06
C LEU A 55 -3.19 7.73 7.47
N CYS A 56 -3.12 7.57 6.15
CA CYS A 56 -3.69 6.40 5.49
C CYS A 56 -2.88 5.15 5.87
N ALA A 57 -3.51 3.98 5.76
CA ALA A 57 -2.85 2.71 6.08
C ALA A 57 -1.56 2.53 5.26
N GLU A 58 -1.54 2.98 4.03
CA GLU A 58 -0.37 2.89 3.15
C GLU A 58 0.80 3.71 3.67
N CYS A 59 0.56 4.85 4.33
CA CYS A 59 1.63 5.63 4.97
C CYS A 59 2.31 4.82 6.07
N SER A 60 1.52 4.15 6.89
CA SER A 60 2.01 3.27 7.95
C SER A 60 2.84 2.13 7.36
N LEU A 61 2.36 1.51 6.29
CA LEU A 61 3.07 0.42 5.63
C LEU A 61 4.41 0.89 5.07
N VAL A 62 4.47 2.04 4.42
CA VAL A 62 5.71 2.57 3.84
C VAL A 62 6.72 2.89 4.94
N SER A 63 6.26 3.42 6.08
CA SER A 63 7.13 3.63 7.24
C SER A 63 7.69 2.30 7.76
N ASN A 64 6.84 1.28 7.87
CA ASN A 64 7.25 -0.06 8.28
C ASN A 64 8.27 -0.64 7.31
N LEU A 65 8.04 -0.52 6.00
CA LEU A 65 8.98 -0.95 4.97
C LEU A 65 10.35 -0.30 5.18
N THR A 66 10.37 1.01 5.33
CA THR A 66 11.61 1.78 5.45
C THR A 66 12.37 1.40 6.72
N MET A 67 11.67 1.29 7.85
CA MET A 67 12.29 1.02 9.14
C MET A 67 12.75 -0.42 9.32
N THR A 68 12.24 -1.34 8.53
CA THR A 68 12.57 -2.77 8.66
C THR A 68 13.52 -3.28 7.59
N GLY A 69 14.14 -2.40 6.84
CA GLY A 69 15.18 -2.78 5.89
C GLY A 69 15.02 -2.20 4.48
N GLY A 70 13.93 -1.50 4.20
CA GLY A 70 13.70 -0.92 2.87
C GLY A 70 13.34 -1.97 1.82
N GLY A 71 13.72 -1.73 0.59
CA GLY A 71 13.41 -2.60 -0.54
C GLY A 71 12.22 -2.10 -1.33
N LYS A 72 11.75 -2.92 -2.26
CA LYS A 72 10.62 -2.58 -3.14
C LYS A 72 9.50 -3.59 -2.97
N LEU A 73 8.27 -3.10 -3.06
CA LEU A 73 7.08 -3.93 -2.92
C LEU A 73 6.82 -4.70 -4.22
N VAL A 74 6.50 -5.98 -4.10
CA VAL A 74 6.16 -6.83 -5.26
C VAL A 74 4.71 -7.24 -5.27
N ALA A 75 4.00 -7.18 -4.14
CA ALA A 75 2.57 -7.49 -4.05
C ALA A 75 1.95 -6.68 -2.92
N PHE A 76 0.69 -6.26 -3.09
CA PHE A 76 0.01 -5.39 -2.14
C PHE A 76 -1.49 -5.73 -2.08
N THR A 77 -2.06 -5.71 -0.89
CA THR A 77 -3.50 -5.81 -0.69
C THR A 77 -3.97 -4.83 0.39
N CYS A 78 -5.22 -4.40 0.28
CA CYS A 78 -5.85 -3.46 1.19
C CYS A 78 -7.26 -3.96 1.51
N VAL A 79 -7.64 -3.91 2.77
CA VAL A 79 -8.97 -4.36 3.21
C VAL A 79 -9.65 -3.30 4.07
N ASP A 80 -11.00 -3.30 4.02
CA ASP A 80 -11.83 -2.47 4.87
C ASP A 80 -12.18 -3.19 6.19
N GLY A 81 -13.03 -2.56 6.99
CA GLY A 81 -13.44 -3.10 8.29
C GLY A 81 -14.17 -4.43 8.23
N ASN A 82 -14.71 -4.81 7.07
CA ASN A 82 -15.36 -6.10 6.86
C ASN A 82 -14.40 -7.15 6.28
N GLY A 83 -13.13 -6.77 6.10
CA GLY A 83 -12.14 -7.66 5.50
C GLY A 83 -12.26 -7.78 3.99
N GLU A 84 -13.05 -6.91 3.35
CA GLU A 84 -13.22 -6.91 1.91
C GLU A 84 -12.14 -6.07 1.23
N VAL A 85 -11.77 -6.46 0.02
CA VAL A 85 -10.77 -5.75 -0.76
C VAL A 85 -11.21 -4.32 -1.02
N LEU A 86 -10.33 -3.37 -0.72
CA LEU A 86 -10.54 -1.95 -0.87
C LEU A 86 -9.43 -1.37 -1.72
N MET A 87 -9.77 -0.42 -2.61
CA MET A 87 -8.74 0.22 -3.41
C MET A 87 -8.08 1.36 -2.65
N PRO A 88 -6.74 1.50 -2.73
CA PRO A 88 -6.07 2.68 -2.20
C PRO A 88 -6.50 3.93 -2.98
N CYS A 89 -6.62 5.06 -2.29
CA CYS A 89 -6.95 6.33 -2.94
C CYS A 89 -5.82 6.77 -3.89
N GLY A 90 -6.08 7.77 -4.72
CA GLY A 90 -5.09 8.24 -5.69
C GLY A 90 -3.78 8.70 -5.06
N ARG A 91 -3.87 9.41 -3.93
CA ARG A 91 -2.69 9.85 -3.18
C ARG A 91 -1.83 8.65 -2.74
N CYS A 92 -2.47 7.60 -2.23
CA CYS A 92 -1.77 6.41 -1.78
C CYS A 92 -1.22 5.59 -2.95
N ARG A 93 -1.88 5.60 -4.10
CA ARG A 93 -1.34 4.95 -5.31
C ARG A 93 -0.02 5.61 -5.72
N GLN A 94 0.05 6.93 -5.65
CA GLN A 94 1.28 7.67 -5.92
C GLN A 94 2.38 7.30 -4.91
N LEU A 95 2.04 7.23 -3.63
CA LEU A 95 2.97 6.83 -2.57
C LEU A 95 3.51 5.43 -2.83
N LEU A 96 2.62 4.48 -3.11
CA LEU A 96 3.00 3.08 -3.37
C LEU A 96 3.85 2.96 -4.63
N TYR A 97 3.55 3.77 -5.65
CA TYR A 97 4.28 3.72 -6.91
C TYR A 97 5.78 3.91 -6.70
N GLU A 98 6.17 4.88 -5.87
CA GLU A 98 7.59 5.14 -5.61
C GLU A 98 8.30 3.95 -4.97
N HIS A 99 7.59 3.20 -4.13
CA HIS A 99 8.15 2.08 -3.38
C HIS A 99 7.85 0.72 -4.02
N SER A 100 7.28 0.71 -5.22
CA SER A 100 6.94 -0.51 -5.94
C SER A 100 8.08 -0.97 -6.82
N ALA A 101 8.31 -2.29 -6.83
CA ALA A 101 9.09 -2.91 -7.88
C ALA A 101 8.34 -2.77 -9.21
N GLN A 102 9.06 -2.85 -10.32
CA GLN A 102 8.44 -2.82 -11.64
C GLN A 102 7.40 -3.95 -11.73
N GLY A 103 6.18 -3.60 -12.12
CA GLY A 103 5.11 -4.58 -12.26
C GLY A 103 4.53 -5.08 -10.94
N MET A 104 4.67 -4.33 -9.84
CA MET A 104 4.07 -4.72 -8.57
C MET A 104 2.60 -5.07 -8.76
N LEU A 105 2.18 -6.20 -8.18
CA LEU A 105 0.82 -6.70 -8.27
C LEU A 105 -0.03 -6.19 -7.11
N LEU A 106 -1.26 -5.76 -7.42
CA LEU A 106 -2.25 -5.39 -6.39
C LEU A 106 -3.49 -6.26 -6.56
N GLU A 107 -4.04 -6.68 -5.45
CA GLU A 107 -5.37 -7.26 -5.42
C GLU A 107 -6.38 -6.11 -5.54
N THR A 108 -7.26 -6.16 -6.53
CA THR A 108 -8.27 -5.11 -6.73
C THR A 108 -9.66 -5.70 -6.70
N VAL A 109 -10.67 -4.83 -6.65
CA VAL A 109 -12.09 -5.24 -6.70
C VAL A 109 -12.46 -5.92 -8.01
N SER A 110 -11.62 -5.78 -9.04
CA SER A 110 -11.84 -6.38 -10.37
C SER A 110 -10.74 -7.37 -10.75
N GLY A 111 -10.02 -7.92 -9.78
CA GLY A 111 -8.97 -8.91 -10.00
C GLY A 111 -7.58 -8.35 -9.71
N VAL A 112 -6.56 -9.17 -9.96
CA VAL A 112 -5.17 -8.77 -9.74
C VAL A 112 -4.71 -7.90 -10.90
N LYS A 113 -4.13 -6.75 -10.58
CA LYS A 113 -3.61 -5.78 -11.55
C LYS A 113 -2.23 -5.31 -11.14
N THR A 114 -1.51 -4.70 -12.08
CA THR A 114 -0.22 -4.08 -11.78
C THR A 114 -0.42 -2.65 -11.30
N ILE A 115 0.61 -2.11 -10.64
CA ILE A 115 0.59 -0.70 -10.19
C ILE A 115 0.43 0.24 -11.40
N ASP A 116 1.01 -0.09 -12.55
CA ASP A 116 0.89 0.74 -13.75
C ASP A 116 -0.54 0.77 -14.29
N GLU A 117 -1.30 -0.29 -14.08
CA GLU A 117 -2.71 -0.33 -14.50
C GLU A 117 -3.60 0.53 -13.62
N VAL A 118 -3.27 0.66 -12.32
CA VAL A 118 -4.08 1.47 -11.39
C VAL A 118 -3.56 2.90 -11.24
N LEU A 119 -2.38 3.20 -11.77
CA LEU A 119 -1.82 4.55 -11.82
C LEU A 119 -1.08 4.72 -13.14
N PRO A 120 -1.82 4.82 -14.26
CA PRO A 120 -1.19 4.95 -15.57
C PRO A 120 -0.50 6.29 -15.76
N ASP A 121 0.57 6.29 -16.55
CA ASP A 121 1.35 7.50 -16.89
C ASP A 121 1.81 8.26 -15.64
N ALA A 122 2.25 7.53 -14.63
CA ALA A 122 2.54 8.10 -13.33
C ALA A 122 3.78 8.98 -13.32
N PHE A 123 3.71 10.09 -12.58
CA PHE A 123 4.88 10.86 -12.21
C PHE A 123 5.69 10.09 -11.17
N GLY A 124 7.02 10.12 -11.27
CA GLY A 124 7.87 9.43 -10.32
C GLY A 124 9.30 9.95 -10.34
N PRO A 125 10.19 9.33 -9.56
CA PRO A 125 11.60 9.76 -9.47
C PRO A 125 12.31 9.85 -10.81
N ARG A 126 11.92 9.02 -11.78
CA ARG A 126 12.53 8.98 -13.10
C ARG A 126 12.43 10.33 -13.81
N GLN A 127 11.31 11.03 -13.71
CA GLN A 127 11.14 12.34 -14.34
C GLN A 127 12.08 13.37 -13.76
N LEU A 128 12.32 13.30 -12.44
CA LEU A 128 13.27 14.21 -11.77
C LEU A 128 14.70 13.91 -12.20
N GLU A 129 15.07 12.63 -12.31
CA GLU A 129 16.38 12.21 -12.79
C GLU A 129 16.61 12.67 -14.24
N GLU A 130 15.63 12.48 -15.10
CA GLU A 130 15.70 12.89 -16.50
C GLU A 130 15.90 14.41 -16.61
N PHE A 131 15.19 15.17 -15.79
CA PHE A 131 15.34 16.64 -15.76
C PHE A 131 16.74 17.05 -15.34
N HIS A 132 17.29 16.44 -14.27
CA HIS A 132 18.61 16.79 -13.76
C HIS A 132 19.75 16.35 -14.70
N ASN A 133 19.56 15.30 -15.47
CA ASN A 133 20.55 14.75 -16.40
C ASN A 133 20.40 15.29 -17.82
N GLY A 134 19.28 15.89 -18.11
CA GLY A 134 18.98 16.47 -19.41
C GLY A 134 19.38 17.93 -19.47
#